data_89553927973cb99cb6c4216df16bb541
#
_entry.id   89553927973cb99cb6c4216df16bb541
#
_cell.length_a   1.000
_cell.length_b   1.000
_cell.length_c   1.000
_cell.angle_alpha   90.00
_cell.angle_beta   90.00
_cell.angle_gamma   90.00
#
_symmetry.space_group_name_H-M   'P 1'
#
loop_
_entity.id
_entity.type
_entity.pdbx_description
1 polymer ?
#
loop_
_entity_poly.entity_id
_entity_poly.type
_entity_poly.pdbx_seq_one_letter_code
_entity_poly.pdbx_strand_id
1 'polypeptide(L)'
;METSQLNRGQFLKQLGLSSASLMSFYCLGTGLTSCSKNDSEPAPIIENTGGGTNDGGTNSVSSGVTRSTSGTIDFTIDLTNANFSKLKTQGEFAYVDGIIIANAKGVFVALSKACTHQSTTINFRSGTNDFFCPTHGSQFKIDGTVQAGPAAQSLTVFKTELLTNNKSLKIKA
;
A
#
# COMPACT_ATOMS: atom_id res chain seq x y z
N MET A 1 3.19 -51.87 -3.31
CA MET A 1 3.30 -50.77 -2.31
C MET A 1 2.07 -49.93 -2.45
N GLU A 2 1.04 -50.17 -1.60
CA GLU A 2 -0.23 -49.44 -1.63
C GLU A 2 -0.03 -48.11 -0.87
N THR A 3 -0.16 -47.02 -1.57
CA THR A 3 -0.22 -45.69 -0.97
C THR A 3 -1.62 -45.43 -0.49
N SER A 4 -1.90 -45.68 0.80
CA SER A 4 -3.17 -45.35 1.42
C SER A 4 -3.34 -43.83 1.50
N GLN A 5 -4.19 -43.25 0.69
CA GLN A 5 -4.56 -41.82 0.79
C GLN A 5 -5.43 -41.59 2.04
N LEU A 6 -4.90 -40.93 3.02
CA LEU A 6 -5.63 -40.48 4.20
C LEU A 6 -6.61 -39.37 3.83
N ASN A 7 -7.90 -39.58 4.12
CA ASN A 7 -8.89 -38.52 3.94
C ASN A 7 -8.82 -37.49 5.08
N ARG A 8 -9.36 -36.26 4.84
CA ARG A 8 -9.27 -35.14 5.78
C ARG A 8 -9.78 -35.48 7.20
N GLY A 9 -10.77 -36.34 7.32
CA GLY A 9 -11.31 -36.73 8.63
C GLY A 9 -10.39 -37.67 9.41
N GLN A 10 -9.64 -38.53 8.74
CA GLN A 10 -8.66 -39.42 9.37
C GLN A 10 -7.42 -38.66 9.85
N PHE A 11 -7.00 -37.64 9.10
CA PHE A 11 -5.90 -36.76 9.49
C PHE A 11 -6.22 -35.96 10.77
N LEU A 12 -7.44 -35.43 10.89
CA LEU A 12 -7.88 -34.68 12.07
C LEU A 12 -8.00 -35.56 13.33
N LYS A 13 -8.38 -36.84 13.16
CA LYS A 13 -8.40 -37.79 14.28
C LYS A 13 -7.00 -38.13 14.78
N GLN A 14 -6.02 -38.22 13.89
CA GLN A 14 -4.62 -38.50 14.27
C GLN A 14 -3.96 -37.32 15.01
N LEU A 15 -4.43 -36.10 14.80
CA LEU A 15 -3.95 -34.88 15.51
C LEU A 15 -4.62 -34.70 16.89
N GLY A 16 -5.44 -35.65 17.35
CA GLY A 16 -6.05 -35.60 18.68
C GLY A 16 -7.14 -34.53 18.85
N LEU A 17 -7.57 -33.91 17.75
CA LEU A 17 -8.65 -32.91 17.73
C LEU A 17 -10.00 -33.60 17.66
N SER A 18 -10.43 -34.25 18.73
CA SER A 18 -11.81 -34.74 18.85
C SER A 18 -12.75 -33.56 19.14
N SER A 19 -13.97 -33.65 18.62
CA SER A 19 -15.01 -32.62 18.79
C SER A 19 -15.33 -32.26 20.25
N ALA A 20 -14.97 -33.13 21.20
CA ALA A 20 -15.08 -32.88 22.63
C ALA A 20 -14.06 -31.87 23.17
N SER A 21 -12.87 -31.77 22.55
CA SER A 21 -11.84 -30.82 23.00
C SER A 21 -12.11 -29.37 22.58
N LEU A 22 -12.88 -29.16 21.53
CA LEU A 22 -13.23 -27.82 21.06
C LEU A 22 -14.30 -27.12 21.90
N MET A 23 -15.18 -27.89 22.59
CA MET A 23 -16.21 -27.34 23.45
C MET A 23 -15.65 -26.80 24.78
N SER A 24 -14.51 -27.32 25.26
CA SER A 24 -13.90 -26.86 26.51
C SER A 24 -13.32 -25.45 26.44
N PHE A 25 -12.94 -24.99 25.23
CA PHE A 25 -12.42 -23.62 25.07
C PHE A 25 -13.52 -22.56 24.94
N TYR A 26 -14.75 -22.97 24.58
CA TYR A 26 -15.86 -22.03 24.41
C TYR A 26 -16.53 -21.62 25.71
N CYS A 27 -16.41 -22.44 26.78
CA CYS A 27 -17.05 -22.16 28.08
C CYS A 27 -16.18 -21.36 29.05
N LEU A 28 -14.89 -21.15 28.77
CA LEU A 28 -14.01 -20.38 29.64
C LEU A 28 -13.86 -18.89 29.26
N GLY A 29 -14.51 -18.46 28.18
CA GLY A 29 -14.41 -17.10 27.65
C GLY A 29 -15.53 -16.13 28.05
N THR A 30 -16.56 -16.56 28.78
CA THR A 30 -17.70 -15.71 29.16
C THR A 30 -17.78 -15.49 30.67
N GLY A 31 -16.86 -14.73 31.22
CA GLY A 31 -16.93 -14.43 32.64
C GLY A 31 -15.90 -13.42 33.12
N LEU A 32 -15.96 -12.20 32.61
CA LEU A 32 -15.42 -11.02 33.30
C LEU A 32 -16.25 -9.78 32.91
N THR A 33 -17.44 -9.68 33.43
CA THR A 33 -18.11 -8.39 33.62
C THR A 33 -17.51 -7.74 34.87
N SER A 34 -16.56 -6.85 34.66
CA SER A 34 -16.15 -5.91 35.70
C SER A 34 -16.69 -4.54 35.34
N CYS A 35 -17.82 -4.18 35.94
CA CYS A 35 -18.25 -2.80 36.07
C CYS A 35 -17.30 -2.09 37.02
N SER A 36 -16.51 -1.17 36.51
CA SER A 36 -15.96 -0.09 37.34
C SER A 36 -16.40 1.23 36.73
N LYS A 37 -17.28 1.88 37.48
CA LYS A 37 -17.65 3.29 37.31
C LYS A 37 -16.41 4.12 37.66
N ASN A 38 -15.92 4.91 36.72
CA ASN A 38 -15.22 6.13 37.04
C ASN A 38 -15.69 7.19 36.02
N ASP A 39 -16.38 8.16 36.59
CA ASP A 39 -16.75 9.41 35.95
C ASP A 39 -15.47 10.14 35.52
N SER A 40 -15.28 10.32 34.22
CA SER A 40 -14.41 11.33 33.63
C SER A 40 -14.99 11.69 32.28
N GLU A 41 -15.23 12.95 32.15
CA GLU A 41 -15.82 13.76 31.09
C GLU A 41 -15.47 13.28 29.65
N PRO A 42 -16.44 13.19 28.73
CA PRO A 42 -16.15 12.85 27.33
C PRO A 42 -15.54 14.07 26.63
N ALA A 43 -14.33 13.89 26.12
CA ALA A 43 -13.76 14.79 25.11
C ALA A 43 -14.69 14.88 23.88
N PRO A 44 -14.80 16.05 23.23
CA PRO A 44 -15.76 16.24 22.15
C PRO A 44 -15.43 15.34 20.96
N ILE A 45 -16.39 14.49 20.61
CA ILE A 45 -16.40 13.74 19.36
C ILE A 45 -16.58 14.77 18.24
N ILE A 46 -15.57 14.99 17.43
CA ILE A 46 -15.72 15.72 16.19
C ILE A 46 -16.42 14.78 15.21
N GLU A 47 -17.74 14.83 15.20
CA GLU A 47 -18.54 14.28 14.10
C GLU A 47 -18.20 15.08 12.84
N ASN A 48 -17.43 14.48 11.96
CA ASN A 48 -17.22 15.00 10.63
C ASN A 48 -18.41 14.61 9.75
N THR A 49 -19.55 15.27 9.97
CA THR A 49 -20.69 15.24 9.07
C THR A 49 -20.40 16.16 7.88
N GLY A 50 -19.65 15.64 6.91
CA GLY A 50 -19.42 16.28 5.63
C GLY A 50 -20.60 16.04 4.69
N GLY A 51 -21.67 16.84 4.84
CA GLY A 51 -22.70 17.00 3.81
C GLY A 51 -22.09 17.64 2.56
N GLY A 52 -22.29 17.00 1.39
CA GLY A 52 -21.81 17.49 0.13
C GLY A 52 -22.46 18.84 -0.24
N THR A 53 -21.62 19.79 -0.59
CA THR A 53 -21.99 20.90 -1.47
C THR A 53 -20.94 20.96 -2.56
N ASN A 54 -21.42 20.78 -3.81
CA ASN A 54 -20.64 20.99 -5.00
C ASN A 54 -20.31 22.48 -5.09
N ASP A 55 -19.04 22.83 -4.88
CA ASP A 55 -18.49 24.09 -5.29
C ASP A 55 -17.11 23.89 -5.88
N GLY A 56 -16.87 24.63 -6.98
CA GLY A 56 -15.80 24.37 -7.93
C GLY A 56 -14.40 24.39 -7.34
N GLY A 57 -13.59 23.39 -7.74
CA GLY A 57 -12.14 23.49 -7.70
C GLY A 57 -11.45 23.22 -6.36
N THR A 58 -12.04 22.46 -5.45
CA THR A 58 -11.37 22.10 -4.19
C THR A 58 -10.43 20.90 -4.37
N ASN A 59 -9.13 21.14 -4.23
CA ASN A 59 -8.13 20.09 -4.09
C ASN A 59 -8.39 19.31 -2.80
N SER A 60 -8.64 18.02 -2.92
CA SER A 60 -8.77 17.12 -1.78
C SER A 60 -7.38 16.82 -1.19
N VAL A 61 -7.13 17.18 0.05
CA VAL A 61 -5.87 16.90 0.77
C VAL A 61 -6.07 15.72 1.71
N SER A 62 -5.36 14.63 1.47
CA SER A 62 -5.35 13.47 2.35
C SER A 62 -3.91 13.09 2.65
N SER A 63 -3.52 13.16 3.92
CA SER A 63 -2.20 12.69 4.40
C SER A 63 -0.98 13.17 3.56
N GLY A 64 -0.97 14.44 3.13
CA GLY A 64 0.14 15.02 2.36
C GLY A 64 0.03 14.84 0.84
N VAL A 65 -1.13 14.40 0.33
CA VAL A 65 -1.43 14.30 -1.10
C VAL A 65 -2.59 15.23 -1.43
N THR A 66 -2.36 16.18 -2.34
CA THR A 66 -3.40 17.08 -2.88
C THR A 66 -3.78 16.61 -4.28
N ARG A 67 -5.06 16.34 -4.54
CA ARG A 67 -5.55 15.81 -5.81
C ARG A 67 -6.34 16.87 -6.58
N SER A 68 -6.20 16.85 -7.90
CA SER A 68 -7.10 17.56 -8.79
C SER A 68 -8.42 16.78 -8.97
N THR A 69 -9.54 17.47 -9.09
CA THR A 69 -10.88 16.86 -9.24
C THR A 69 -11.19 16.41 -10.67
N SER A 70 -10.24 16.53 -11.61
CA SER A 70 -10.49 16.34 -13.04
C SER A 70 -10.53 14.90 -13.55
N GLY A 71 -10.55 13.89 -12.65
CA GLY A 71 -10.66 12.48 -13.04
C GLY A 71 -9.42 11.87 -13.74
N THR A 72 -8.43 12.68 -14.09
CA THR A 72 -7.11 12.25 -14.57
C THR A 72 -6.14 12.13 -13.40
N ILE A 73 -5.08 11.33 -13.56
CA ILE A 73 -4.01 11.27 -12.57
C ILE A 73 -3.28 12.62 -12.59
N ASP A 74 -3.62 13.47 -11.64
CA ASP A 74 -3.01 14.77 -11.38
C ASP A 74 -3.06 15.04 -9.87
N PHE A 75 -1.94 14.87 -9.20
CA PHE A 75 -1.84 15.10 -7.76
C PHE A 75 -0.47 15.63 -7.36
N THR A 76 -0.42 16.28 -6.21
CA THR A 76 0.81 16.83 -5.65
C THR A 76 1.07 16.21 -4.29
N ILE A 77 2.30 15.79 -4.06
CA ILE A 77 2.80 15.24 -2.80
C ILE A 77 3.56 16.32 -2.06
N ASP A 78 3.25 16.50 -0.78
CA ASP A 78 4.04 17.32 0.12
C ASP A 78 5.22 16.52 0.68
N LEU A 79 6.42 16.84 0.22
CA LEU A 79 7.66 16.21 0.66
C LEU A 79 8.08 16.63 2.09
N THR A 80 7.37 17.56 2.73
CA THR A 80 7.59 17.90 4.15
C THR A 80 6.74 17.04 5.08
N ASN A 81 5.71 16.39 4.54
CA ASN A 81 4.87 15.47 5.28
C ASN A 81 5.66 14.21 5.71
N ALA A 82 5.44 13.74 6.93
CA ALA A 82 6.13 12.58 7.49
C ALA A 82 6.08 11.32 6.60
N ASN A 83 4.95 11.11 5.88
CA ASN A 83 4.77 9.95 5.01
C ASN A 83 5.65 9.98 3.76
N PHE A 84 6.06 11.17 3.31
CA PHE A 84 6.78 11.37 2.04
C PHE A 84 8.15 12.02 2.18
N SER A 85 8.52 12.48 3.40
CA SER A 85 9.80 13.15 3.65
C SER A 85 11.01 12.31 3.26
N LYS A 86 10.91 11.00 3.35
CA LYS A 86 11.95 10.05 2.93
C LYS A 86 12.29 10.17 1.44
N LEU A 87 11.34 10.57 0.59
CA LEU A 87 11.59 10.76 -0.84
C LEU A 87 12.65 11.82 -1.16
N LYS A 88 12.99 12.71 -0.21
CA LYS A 88 14.12 13.65 -0.36
C LYS A 88 15.46 12.93 -0.40
N THR A 89 15.56 11.76 0.18
CA THR A 89 16.77 10.95 0.20
C THR A 89 16.84 10.11 -1.08
N GLN A 90 17.99 10.13 -1.73
CA GLN A 90 18.24 9.31 -2.90
C GLN A 90 18.14 7.82 -2.56
N GLY A 91 17.51 7.06 -3.41
CA GLY A 91 17.29 5.63 -3.22
C GLY A 91 16.01 5.28 -2.47
N GLU A 92 15.31 6.27 -1.91
CA GLU A 92 14.03 6.06 -1.23
C GLU A 92 12.85 6.10 -2.20
N PHE A 93 11.78 5.43 -1.81
CA PHE A 93 10.55 5.36 -2.59
C PHE A 93 9.31 5.34 -1.71
N ALA A 94 8.16 5.67 -2.30
CA ALA A 94 6.84 5.62 -1.65
C ALA A 94 5.78 5.14 -2.64
N TYR A 95 4.67 4.69 -2.09
CA TYR A 95 3.49 4.34 -2.87
C TYR A 95 2.38 5.36 -2.64
N VAL A 96 1.73 5.76 -3.73
CA VAL A 96 0.49 6.53 -3.70
C VAL A 96 -0.48 5.84 -4.64
N ASP A 97 -1.57 5.32 -4.11
CA ASP A 97 -2.56 4.53 -4.85
C ASP A 97 -1.93 3.38 -5.69
N GLY A 98 -2.07 3.47 -7.01
CA GLY A 98 -1.51 2.53 -7.97
C GLY A 98 -0.11 2.87 -8.45
N ILE A 99 0.56 3.87 -7.88
CA ILE A 99 1.83 4.43 -8.36
C ILE A 99 2.95 4.19 -7.35
N ILE A 100 4.13 3.81 -7.83
CA ILE A 100 5.38 3.84 -7.10
C ILE A 100 6.16 5.08 -7.53
N ILE A 101 6.64 5.85 -6.56
CA ILE A 101 7.42 7.07 -6.77
C ILE A 101 8.76 6.85 -6.11
N ALA A 102 9.85 7.04 -6.84
CA ALA A 102 11.21 6.84 -6.34
C ALA A 102 12.10 8.04 -6.61
N ASN A 103 13.04 8.28 -5.71
CA ASN A 103 14.15 9.21 -5.94
C ASN A 103 15.35 8.43 -6.49
N ALA A 104 15.39 8.28 -7.81
CA ALA A 104 16.40 7.54 -8.55
C ALA A 104 17.64 8.43 -8.75
N LYS A 105 18.60 8.38 -7.81
CA LYS A 105 19.85 9.20 -7.85
C LYS A 105 19.60 10.70 -8.02
N GLY A 106 18.58 11.25 -7.37
CA GLY A 106 18.23 12.67 -7.44
C GLY A 106 17.18 13.02 -8.48
N VAL A 107 16.75 12.07 -9.31
CA VAL A 107 15.64 12.22 -10.27
C VAL A 107 14.41 11.55 -9.71
N PHE A 108 13.30 12.27 -9.62
CA PHE A 108 12.03 11.66 -9.25
C PHE A 108 11.42 10.94 -10.45
N VAL A 109 11.03 9.70 -10.24
CA VAL A 109 10.35 8.87 -11.24
C VAL A 109 9.06 8.32 -10.63
N ALA A 110 8.01 8.24 -11.44
CA ALA A 110 6.72 7.70 -11.02
C ALA A 110 6.21 6.69 -12.06
N LEU A 111 5.96 5.47 -11.63
CA LEU A 111 5.56 4.35 -12.48
C LEU A 111 4.35 3.64 -11.89
N SER A 112 3.61 2.87 -12.70
CA SER A 112 2.63 1.93 -12.17
C SER A 112 3.32 0.96 -11.21
N LYS A 113 2.76 0.80 -9.99
CA LYS A 113 3.30 -0.16 -9.02
C LYS A 113 3.00 -1.61 -9.36
N ALA A 114 2.07 -1.85 -10.28
CA ALA A 114 1.64 -3.19 -10.68
C ALA A 114 2.57 -3.75 -11.76
N CYS A 115 3.21 -4.86 -11.46
CA CYS A 115 4.01 -5.62 -12.42
C CYS A 115 3.16 -6.05 -13.62
N THR A 116 3.66 -5.82 -14.83
CA THR A 116 2.93 -6.16 -16.07
C THR A 116 2.87 -7.67 -16.35
N HIS A 117 3.57 -8.50 -15.57
CA HIS A 117 3.43 -9.95 -15.65
C HIS A 117 2.19 -10.46 -14.91
N GLN A 118 2.04 -10.15 -13.60
CA GLN A 118 0.94 -10.66 -12.76
C GLN A 118 0.45 -9.65 -11.71
N SER A 119 0.52 -8.35 -12.01
CA SER A 119 0.01 -7.26 -11.16
C SER A 119 0.55 -7.21 -9.72
N THR A 120 1.60 -7.95 -9.38
CA THR A 120 2.28 -7.87 -8.09
C THR A 120 2.91 -6.49 -7.91
N THR A 121 2.88 -5.97 -6.69
CA THR A 121 3.53 -4.70 -6.37
C THR A 121 5.04 -4.83 -6.51
N ILE A 122 5.63 -3.95 -7.33
CA ILE A 122 7.07 -3.86 -7.55
C ILE A 122 7.74 -2.99 -6.49
N ASN A 123 9.04 -3.18 -6.28
CA ASN A 123 9.87 -2.40 -5.39
C ASN A 123 10.95 -1.65 -6.16
N PHE A 124 11.40 -0.49 -5.64
CA PHE A 124 12.59 0.17 -6.14
C PHE A 124 13.84 -0.37 -5.45
N ARG A 125 14.91 -0.61 -6.19
CA ARG A 125 16.22 -1.04 -5.67
C ARG A 125 17.25 0.05 -5.91
N SER A 126 17.67 0.72 -4.85
CA SER A 126 18.64 1.84 -4.92
C SER A 126 20.01 1.42 -5.43
N GLY A 127 20.47 0.23 -5.06
CA GLY A 127 21.80 -0.29 -5.47
C GLY A 127 21.95 -0.48 -6.96
N THR A 128 20.93 -1.00 -7.64
CA THR A 128 20.89 -1.22 -9.10
C THR A 128 20.21 -0.07 -9.83
N ASN A 129 19.53 0.81 -9.11
CA ASN A 129 18.75 1.94 -9.63
C ASN A 129 17.69 1.49 -10.64
N ASP A 130 16.91 0.48 -10.26
CA ASP A 130 15.88 -0.15 -11.09
C ASP A 130 14.65 -0.55 -10.25
N PHE A 131 13.61 -1.03 -10.91
CA PHE A 131 12.43 -1.59 -10.28
C PHE A 131 12.42 -3.10 -10.40
N PHE A 132 11.99 -3.78 -9.35
CA PHE A 132 12.03 -5.23 -9.23
C PHE A 132 10.66 -5.79 -8.78
N CYS A 133 10.20 -6.81 -9.47
CA CYS A 133 9.02 -7.58 -9.08
C CYS A 133 9.44 -8.79 -8.25
N PRO A 134 9.06 -8.87 -6.95
CA PRO A 134 9.56 -9.92 -6.06
C PRO A 134 8.99 -11.32 -6.38
N THR A 135 7.87 -11.40 -7.09
CA THR A 135 7.18 -12.68 -7.34
C THR A 135 7.92 -13.55 -8.35
N HIS A 136 8.30 -12.98 -9.50
CA HIS A 136 8.94 -13.75 -10.58
C HIS A 136 10.21 -13.12 -11.13
N GLY A 137 10.75 -12.11 -10.44
CA GLY A 137 12.06 -11.54 -10.77
C GLY A 137 12.08 -10.58 -11.95
N SER A 138 10.93 -10.13 -12.49
CA SER A 138 10.92 -9.12 -13.55
C SER A 138 11.61 -7.84 -13.10
N GLN A 139 12.43 -7.26 -13.98
CA GLN A 139 13.16 -6.03 -13.72
C GLN A 139 12.79 -4.97 -14.74
N PHE A 140 12.69 -3.73 -14.29
CA PHE A 140 12.33 -2.58 -15.13
C PHE A 140 13.30 -1.44 -14.86
N LYS A 141 13.70 -0.76 -15.92
CA LYS A 141 14.52 0.45 -15.80
C LYS A 141 13.71 1.59 -15.19
N ILE A 142 14.38 2.67 -14.83
CA ILE A 142 13.73 3.88 -14.27
C ILE A 142 12.78 4.58 -15.28
N ASP A 143 12.93 4.32 -16.55
CA ASP A 143 12.03 4.77 -17.63
C ASP A 143 10.83 3.83 -17.85
N GLY A 144 10.66 2.80 -17.02
CA GLY A 144 9.59 1.82 -17.08
C GLY A 144 9.81 0.69 -18.09
N THR A 145 10.85 0.72 -18.92
CA THR A 145 11.11 -0.35 -19.90
C THR A 145 11.54 -1.64 -19.22
N VAL A 146 11.15 -2.79 -19.79
CA VAL A 146 11.57 -4.10 -19.29
C VAL A 146 13.06 -4.27 -19.45
N GLN A 147 13.75 -4.64 -18.37
CA GLN A 147 15.16 -4.98 -18.36
C GLN A 147 15.38 -6.50 -18.33
N ALA A 148 14.53 -7.21 -17.55
CA ALA A 148 14.52 -8.68 -17.50
C ALA A 148 13.09 -9.18 -17.27
N GLY A 149 12.73 -10.29 -17.96
CA GLY A 149 11.44 -10.94 -17.85
C GLY A 149 11.23 -11.68 -16.50
N PRO A 150 10.04 -12.28 -16.33
CA PRO A 150 9.08 -12.70 -17.37
C PRO A 150 8.08 -11.63 -17.86
N ALA A 151 8.05 -10.41 -17.30
CA ALA A 151 7.24 -9.33 -17.86
C ALA A 151 7.65 -9.02 -19.31
N ALA A 152 6.64 -8.87 -20.18
CA ALA A 152 6.87 -8.59 -21.61
C ALA A 152 6.52 -7.13 -21.99
N GLN A 153 5.85 -6.39 -21.10
CA GLN A 153 5.39 -5.03 -21.34
C GLN A 153 6.01 -4.06 -20.36
N SER A 154 6.30 -2.84 -20.83
CA SER A 154 6.77 -1.74 -19.98
C SER A 154 5.72 -1.32 -18.96
N LEU A 155 6.16 -0.74 -17.85
CA LEU A 155 5.30 -0.09 -16.87
C LEU A 155 4.77 1.23 -17.43
N THR A 156 3.57 1.64 -17.00
CA THR A 156 3.07 2.98 -17.28
C THR A 156 3.92 4.00 -16.54
N VAL A 157 4.35 5.03 -17.24
CA VAL A 157 5.17 6.12 -16.72
C VAL A 157 4.31 7.37 -16.53
N PHE A 158 4.46 8.03 -15.39
CA PHE A 158 3.82 9.29 -15.06
C PHE A 158 4.86 10.41 -15.04
N LYS A 159 4.47 11.59 -15.50
CA LYS A 159 5.33 12.77 -15.46
C LYS A 159 5.50 13.25 -14.03
N THR A 160 6.72 13.58 -13.65
CA THR A 160 7.07 14.15 -12.36
C THR A 160 7.60 15.57 -12.52
N GLU A 161 7.17 16.47 -11.68
CA GLU A 161 7.60 17.86 -11.66
C GLU A 161 7.85 18.30 -10.22
N LEU A 162 9.12 18.57 -9.89
CA LEU A 162 9.46 19.16 -8.60
C LEU A 162 9.14 20.65 -8.65
N LEU A 163 8.25 21.11 -7.78
CA LEU A 163 7.84 22.51 -7.76
C LEU A 163 8.95 23.41 -7.19
N THR A 164 8.91 24.69 -7.56
CA THR A 164 9.96 25.70 -7.25
C THR A 164 10.30 25.84 -5.77
N ASN A 165 9.42 25.43 -4.87
CA ASN A 165 9.66 25.41 -3.42
C ASN A 165 10.52 24.22 -2.95
N ASN A 166 10.84 23.25 -3.79
CA ASN A 166 11.49 21.96 -3.47
C ASN A 166 10.81 21.17 -2.33
N LYS A 167 9.57 21.53 -2.01
CA LYS A 167 8.78 20.91 -0.94
C LYS A 167 7.62 20.08 -1.49
N SER A 168 7.34 20.22 -2.77
CA SER A 168 6.19 19.57 -3.40
C SER A 168 6.59 18.94 -4.72
N LEU A 169 6.11 17.71 -4.94
CA LEU A 169 6.31 16.94 -6.16
C LEU A 169 4.96 16.71 -6.83
N LYS A 170 4.79 17.20 -8.04
CA LYS A 170 3.59 16.99 -8.85
C LYS A 170 3.74 15.78 -9.75
N ILE A 171 2.68 14.94 -9.80
CA ILE A 171 2.59 13.74 -10.64
C ILE A 171 1.39 13.88 -11.58
N LYS A 172 1.59 13.63 -12.87
CA LYS A 172 0.58 13.71 -13.92
C LYS A 172 0.64 12.49 -14.85
N ALA A 173 -0.55 12.11 -15.39
CA ALA A 173 -0.61 11.17 -16.51
C ALA A 173 -0.07 11.82 -17.80
#